data_252e7a34026b32974a7ad0e00f2355ed
#
_entry.id   252e7a34026b32974a7ad0e00f2355ed
#
_cell.length_a   1.000
_cell.length_b   1.000
_cell.length_c   1.000
_cell.angle_alpha   90.00
_cell.angle_beta   90.00
_cell.angle_gamma   90.00
#
_symmetry.space_group_name_H-M   'P 1'
#
loop_
_entity.id
_entity.type
_entity.pdbx_description
1 polymer ?
#
loop_
_entity_poly.entity_id
_entity_poly.type
_entity_poly.pdbx_seq_one_letter_code
_entity_poly.pdbx_strand_id
1 'polypeptide(L)'
;MKNDILLKYRMLNAEEVNREIFKDFIRYQNVTKCWRKENGKWIIKDAPFVDDWTENDYEKLIFCLKNTIASDGFVYAAFYDGKLKGFVSVESEIFGGKQGYCDLSSIHISEDMRRKGIGRTLFLAAKEWAKQKGAKKLYISAHSAVESQAFYKSMGCVEAEVYNQKHVEDEPYDCQLEYCL
;
A
#
# COMPACT_ATOMS: atom_id res chain seq x y z
N MET A 1 34.79 -3.18 -13.56
CA MET A 1 33.82 -3.90 -12.72
C MET A 1 32.44 -3.26 -12.95
N LYS A 2 31.50 -3.96 -13.58
CA LYS A 2 30.12 -3.50 -13.65
C LYS A 2 29.59 -3.51 -12.20
N ASN A 3 29.32 -2.34 -11.63
CA ASN A 3 28.51 -2.27 -10.42
C ASN A 3 27.15 -2.87 -10.79
N ASP A 4 26.89 -4.09 -10.35
CA ASP A 4 25.56 -4.67 -10.41
C ASP A 4 24.66 -3.80 -9.53
N ILE A 5 23.96 -2.88 -10.18
CA ILE A 5 22.91 -2.08 -9.55
C ILE A 5 21.84 -3.06 -9.14
N LEU A 6 21.85 -3.42 -7.85
CA LEU A 6 21.03 -4.51 -7.34
C LEU A 6 19.78 -3.94 -6.66
N LEU A 7 18.62 -4.34 -7.16
CA LEU A 7 17.35 -4.13 -6.46
C LEU A 7 17.33 -5.03 -5.20
N LYS A 8 17.29 -4.42 -4.03
CA LYS A 8 17.30 -5.11 -2.73
C LYS A 8 16.01 -4.87 -1.97
N TYR A 9 15.58 -5.88 -1.23
CA TYR A 9 14.40 -5.81 -0.39
C TYR A 9 14.77 -6.14 1.05
N ARG A 10 14.25 -5.36 2.01
CA ARG A 10 14.47 -5.61 3.44
C ARG A 10 13.42 -4.93 4.32
N MET A 11 13.32 -5.41 5.56
CA MET A 11 12.58 -4.72 6.62
C MET A 11 13.19 -3.35 6.91
N LEU A 12 12.34 -2.41 7.31
CA LEU A 12 12.76 -1.14 7.91
C LEU A 12 12.64 -1.23 9.44
N ASN A 13 13.54 -0.56 10.14
CA ASN A 13 13.41 -0.27 11.56
C ASN A 13 12.93 1.17 11.79
N ALA A 14 12.47 1.48 13.00
CA ALA A 14 11.90 2.78 13.31
C ALA A 14 12.90 3.96 13.22
N GLU A 15 14.19 3.71 13.41
CA GLU A 15 15.22 4.74 13.34
C GLU A 15 15.49 5.18 11.90
N GLU A 16 15.38 4.24 10.94
CA GLU A 16 15.56 4.52 9.51
C GLU A 16 14.38 5.28 8.91
N VAL A 17 13.18 5.14 9.48
CA VAL A 17 11.96 5.77 8.97
C VAL A 17 11.96 7.25 9.33
N ASN A 18 12.53 8.07 8.47
CA ASN A 18 12.63 9.52 8.61
C ASN A 18 12.51 10.20 7.24
N ARG A 19 12.49 11.52 7.17
CA ARG A 19 12.31 12.24 5.89
C ARG A 19 13.46 11.98 4.91
N GLU A 20 14.67 11.76 5.39
CA GLU A 20 15.85 11.56 4.55
C GLU A 20 15.76 10.27 3.72
N ILE A 21 15.18 9.18 4.25
CA ILE A 21 15.03 7.94 3.49
C ILE A 21 14.15 8.11 2.25
N PHE A 22 13.24 9.10 2.26
CA PHE A 22 12.32 9.40 1.16
C PHE A 22 12.84 10.47 0.20
N LYS A 23 14.05 11.01 0.35
CA LYS A 23 14.55 12.13 -0.47
C LYS A 23 14.55 11.87 -1.98
N ASP A 24 14.79 10.63 -2.38
CA ASP A 24 14.79 10.19 -3.78
C ASP A 24 13.51 9.43 -4.18
N PHE A 25 12.47 9.48 -3.34
CA PHE A 25 11.18 8.85 -3.60
C PHE A 25 10.26 9.83 -4.32
N ILE A 26 9.81 9.47 -5.51
CA ILE A 26 8.93 10.32 -6.32
C ILE A 26 7.50 9.83 -6.12
N ARG A 27 6.73 10.57 -5.30
CA ARG A 27 5.32 10.30 -5.12
C ARG A 27 4.50 11.25 -5.99
N TYR A 28 4.34 10.85 -7.23
CA TYR A 28 3.56 11.59 -8.21
C TYR A 28 2.65 10.62 -8.96
N GLN A 29 1.38 10.98 -9.11
CA GLN A 29 0.43 10.25 -9.92
C GLN A 29 -0.55 11.22 -10.57
N ASN A 30 -0.59 11.23 -11.89
CA ASN A 30 -1.64 11.91 -12.63
C ASN A 30 -2.82 10.95 -12.80
N VAL A 31 -3.92 11.22 -12.10
CA VAL A 31 -5.14 10.42 -12.14
C VAL A 31 -6.12 11.10 -13.09
N THR A 32 -6.70 10.35 -13.99
CA THR A 32 -7.72 10.85 -14.94
C THR A 32 -9.10 10.26 -14.66
N LYS A 33 -9.14 9.00 -14.24
CA LYS A 33 -10.39 8.26 -14.02
C LYS A 33 -10.34 7.47 -12.72
N CYS A 34 -11.49 7.40 -12.05
CA CYS A 34 -11.65 6.65 -10.81
C CYS A 34 -12.88 5.76 -10.85
N TRP A 35 -12.81 4.67 -10.11
CA TRP A 35 -13.97 3.86 -9.80
C TRP A 35 -14.86 4.56 -8.78
N ARG A 36 -16.18 4.45 -8.99
CA ARG A 36 -17.22 4.95 -8.09
C ARG A 36 -18.34 3.93 -7.97
N LYS A 37 -18.87 3.76 -6.76
CA LYS A 37 -20.01 2.87 -6.54
C LYS A 37 -21.31 3.68 -6.52
N GLU A 38 -22.18 3.43 -7.49
CA GLU A 38 -23.48 4.10 -7.60
C GLU A 38 -24.58 3.04 -7.73
N ASN A 39 -25.62 3.15 -6.88
CA ASN A 39 -26.72 2.18 -6.83
C ASN A 39 -26.24 0.72 -6.78
N GLY A 40 -25.18 0.45 -5.99
CA GLY A 40 -24.61 -0.88 -5.82
C GLY A 40 -23.72 -1.37 -6.97
N LYS A 41 -23.52 -0.58 -8.01
CA LYS A 41 -22.69 -0.94 -9.18
C LYS A 41 -21.43 -0.10 -9.27
N TRP A 42 -20.33 -0.74 -9.60
CA TRP A 42 -19.07 -0.06 -9.88
C TRP A 42 -19.05 0.48 -11.29
N ILE A 43 -18.76 1.78 -11.43
CA ILE A 43 -18.62 2.50 -12.70
C ILE A 43 -17.33 3.32 -12.71
N ILE A 44 -16.79 3.58 -13.89
CA ILE A 44 -15.63 4.46 -14.07
C ILE A 44 -16.12 5.86 -14.41
N LYS A 45 -15.63 6.86 -13.68
CA LYS A 45 -15.91 8.27 -13.91
C LYS A 45 -14.65 9.08 -14.18
N ASP A 46 -14.77 10.11 -14.96
CA ASP A 46 -13.73 11.13 -15.07
C ASP A 46 -13.57 11.85 -13.72
N ALA A 47 -12.37 11.84 -13.21
CA ALA A 47 -12.00 12.45 -11.94
C ALA A 47 -10.53 12.89 -12.03
N PRO A 48 -10.21 13.92 -12.83
CA PRO A 48 -8.83 14.33 -13.05
C PRO A 48 -8.27 15.05 -11.82
N PHE A 49 -7.15 14.57 -11.30
CA PHE A 49 -6.35 15.24 -10.26
C PHE A 49 -4.91 14.73 -10.27
N VAL A 50 -4.03 15.50 -9.63
CA VAL A 50 -2.65 15.10 -9.37
C VAL A 50 -2.54 14.71 -7.91
N ASP A 51 -2.06 13.50 -7.67
CA ASP A 51 -1.72 13.00 -6.34
C ASP A 51 -0.19 13.11 -6.17
N ASP A 52 0.24 14.18 -5.50
CA ASP A 52 1.62 14.50 -5.22
C ASP A 52 1.76 14.85 -3.73
N TRP A 53 2.62 14.13 -3.02
CA TRP A 53 2.71 14.29 -1.57
C TRP A 53 3.43 15.57 -1.17
N THR A 54 2.81 16.29 -0.26
CA THR A 54 3.39 17.43 0.44
C THR A 54 4.30 16.97 1.58
N GLU A 55 5.06 17.89 2.17
CA GLU A 55 5.85 17.58 3.37
C GLU A 55 4.97 17.07 4.53
N ASN A 56 3.77 17.61 4.69
CA ASN A 56 2.81 17.14 5.70
C ASN A 56 2.35 15.69 5.45
N ASP A 57 2.22 15.27 4.19
CA ASP A 57 1.88 13.89 3.85
C ASP A 57 3.03 12.94 4.20
N TYR A 58 4.27 13.35 3.95
CA TYR A 58 5.45 12.58 4.37
C TYR A 58 5.55 12.49 5.90
N GLU A 59 5.29 13.56 6.64
CA GLU A 59 5.28 13.55 8.11
C GLU A 59 4.24 12.56 8.66
N LYS A 60 3.02 12.59 8.14
CA LYS A 60 1.96 11.64 8.49
C LYS A 60 2.36 10.20 8.17
N LEU A 61 2.89 9.95 6.98
CA LEU A 61 3.36 8.64 6.58
C LEU A 61 4.44 8.11 7.52
N ILE A 62 5.46 8.92 7.82
CA ILE A 62 6.56 8.56 8.72
C ILE A 62 6.02 8.21 10.10
N PHE A 63 5.08 9.00 10.63
CA PHE A 63 4.42 8.71 11.89
C PHE A 63 3.67 7.36 11.85
N CYS A 64 2.88 7.10 10.81
CA CYS A 64 2.17 5.85 10.65
C CYS A 64 3.11 4.65 10.55
N LEU A 65 4.15 4.71 9.72
CA LEU A 65 5.11 3.62 9.57
C LEU A 65 5.86 3.31 10.87
N LYS A 66 6.23 4.33 11.65
CA LYS A 66 6.83 4.14 12.98
C LYS A 66 5.87 3.45 13.95
N ASN A 67 4.61 3.84 13.95
CA ASN A 67 3.59 3.20 14.78
C ASN A 67 3.37 1.74 14.38
N THR A 68 3.31 1.44 13.08
CA THR A 68 3.23 0.07 12.57
C THR A 68 4.39 -0.76 13.10
N ILE A 69 5.63 -0.26 13.02
CA ILE A 69 6.82 -0.96 13.52
C ILE A 69 6.74 -1.14 15.05
N ALA A 70 6.36 -0.09 15.79
CA ALA A 70 6.25 -0.12 17.25
C ALA A 70 5.18 -1.09 17.76
N SER A 71 4.19 -1.40 16.93
CA SER A 71 3.11 -2.36 17.22
C SER A 71 3.39 -3.76 16.65
N ASP A 72 4.64 -4.11 16.39
CA ASP A 72 5.05 -5.38 15.78
C ASP A 72 4.41 -5.67 14.40
N GLY A 73 4.06 -4.62 13.68
CA GLY A 73 3.61 -4.68 12.29
C GLY A 73 4.77 -4.84 11.31
N PHE A 74 4.44 -4.92 10.05
CA PHE A 74 5.37 -5.20 8.97
C PHE A 74 5.62 -3.94 8.14
N VAL A 75 6.87 -3.50 8.03
CA VAL A 75 7.27 -2.46 7.09
C VAL A 75 8.44 -2.98 6.27
N TYR A 76 8.21 -3.22 4.98
CA TYR A 76 9.15 -3.83 4.07
C TYR A 76 9.38 -2.94 2.84
N ALA A 77 10.62 -2.80 2.45
CA ALA A 77 11.02 -1.80 1.46
C ALA A 77 11.91 -2.36 0.36
N ALA A 78 11.78 -1.75 -0.82
CA ALA A 78 12.60 -1.97 -1.99
C ALA A 78 13.59 -0.81 -2.17
N PHE A 79 14.86 -1.14 -2.31
CA PHE A 79 15.95 -0.19 -2.56
C PHE A 79 16.58 -0.46 -3.92
N TYR A 80 16.73 0.57 -4.70
CA TYR A 80 17.47 0.54 -5.96
C TYR A 80 18.63 1.51 -5.87
N ASP A 81 19.85 1.01 -6.04
CA ASP A 81 21.08 1.80 -5.87
C ASP A 81 21.13 2.55 -4.52
N GLY A 82 20.76 1.85 -3.42
CA GLY A 82 20.73 2.41 -2.08
C GLY A 82 19.60 3.39 -1.77
N LYS A 83 18.75 3.71 -2.76
CA LYS A 83 17.64 4.66 -2.65
C LYS A 83 16.33 3.91 -2.45
N LEU A 84 15.49 4.38 -1.52
CA LEU A 84 14.16 3.85 -1.32
C LEU A 84 13.31 4.08 -2.58
N LYS A 85 12.74 3.01 -3.13
CA LYS A 85 11.94 3.05 -4.36
C LYS A 85 10.58 2.36 -4.25
N GLY A 86 10.31 1.72 -3.14
CA GLY A 86 9.02 1.14 -2.85
C GLY A 86 8.95 0.67 -1.40
N PHE A 87 7.75 0.62 -0.86
CA PHE A 87 7.51 0.06 0.47
C PHE A 87 6.08 -0.44 0.60
N VAL A 88 5.88 -1.31 1.58
CA VAL A 88 4.58 -1.83 2.01
C VAL A 88 4.54 -1.86 3.51
N SER A 89 3.37 -1.57 4.11
CA SER A 89 3.11 -1.73 5.52
C SER A 89 1.87 -2.58 5.77
N VAL A 90 1.94 -3.41 6.80
CA VAL A 90 0.81 -4.25 7.26
C VAL A 90 0.72 -4.14 8.77
N GLU A 91 -0.46 -3.84 9.28
CA GLU A 91 -0.71 -3.73 10.71
C GLU A 91 -0.75 -5.11 11.37
N SER A 92 -0.29 -5.18 12.64
CA SER A 92 -0.23 -6.46 13.36
C SER A 92 -1.59 -6.92 13.91
N GLU A 93 -2.52 -6.00 14.09
CA GLU A 93 -3.85 -6.29 14.62
C GLU A 93 -4.69 -7.08 13.62
N ILE A 94 -5.30 -8.17 14.09
CA ILE A 94 -6.28 -8.95 13.32
C ILE A 94 -7.68 -8.51 13.72
N PHE A 95 -8.48 -8.08 12.75
CA PHE A 95 -9.82 -7.56 12.96
C PHE A 95 -10.89 -8.26 12.09
N GLY A 96 -12.14 -7.77 12.16
CA GLY A 96 -13.25 -8.30 11.35
C GLY A 96 -13.78 -9.66 11.81
N GLY A 97 -13.51 -10.07 13.05
CA GLY A 97 -14.02 -11.28 13.65
C GLY A 97 -13.71 -12.54 12.83
N LYS A 98 -14.74 -13.20 12.29
CA LYS A 98 -14.59 -14.44 11.49
C LYS A 98 -13.80 -14.23 10.20
N GLN A 99 -13.76 -13.01 9.68
CA GLN A 99 -13.00 -12.66 8.47
C GLN A 99 -11.49 -12.76 8.69
N GLY A 100 -11.01 -12.40 9.88
CA GLY A 100 -9.61 -12.50 10.24
C GLY A 100 -8.74 -11.62 9.34
N TYR A 101 -9.13 -10.37 9.17
CA TYR A 101 -8.41 -9.38 8.36
C TYR A 101 -7.14 -8.90 9.03
N CYS A 102 -6.09 -8.73 8.25
CA CYS A 102 -4.90 -7.96 8.57
C CYS A 102 -4.80 -6.79 7.58
N ASP A 103 -4.65 -5.57 8.09
CA ASP A 103 -4.71 -4.35 7.27
C ASP A 103 -3.39 -4.12 6.53
N LEU A 104 -3.40 -4.18 5.19
CA LEU A 104 -2.34 -3.65 4.35
C LEU A 104 -2.54 -2.15 4.26
N SER A 105 -1.92 -1.41 5.18
CA SER A 105 -2.16 0.02 5.37
C SER A 105 -1.48 0.92 4.34
N SER A 106 -0.39 0.45 3.71
CA SER A 106 0.29 1.20 2.66
C SER A 106 1.00 0.28 1.67
N ILE A 107 0.96 0.62 0.38
CA ILE A 107 1.88 0.11 -0.63
C ILE A 107 2.11 1.20 -1.69
N HIS A 108 3.35 1.64 -1.80
CA HIS A 108 3.72 2.72 -2.72
C HIS A 108 5.01 2.41 -3.44
N ILE A 109 5.05 2.78 -4.72
CA ILE A 109 6.22 2.64 -5.59
C ILE A 109 6.56 4.01 -6.16
N SER A 110 7.83 4.39 -6.05
CA SER A 110 8.36 5.61 -6.67
C SER A 110 8.06 5.61 -8.17
N GLU A 111 7.62 6.75 -8.71
CA GLU A 111 7.14 6.85 -10.09
C GLU A 111 8.14 6.29 -11.11
N ASP A 112 9.41 6.63 -10.96
CA ASP A 112 10.53 6.21 -11.82
C ASP A 112 10.81 4.69 -11.82
N MET A 113 10.22 3.97 -10.85
CA MET A 113 10.40 2.53 -10.67
C MET A 113 9.11 1.72 -10.83
N ARG A 114 8.03 2.33 -11.25
CA ARG A 114 6.76 1.61 -11.55
C ARG A 114 6.92 0.65 -12.73
N ARG A 115 6.04 -0.34 -12.82
CA ARG A 115 5.97 -1.38 -13.87
C ARG A 115 7.21 -2.28 -13.97
N LYS A 116 8.05 -2.32 -12.93
CA LYS A 116 9.24 -3.18 -12.84
C LYS A 116 9.05 -4.36 -11.88
N GLY A 117 7.81 -4.68 -11.51
CA GLY A 117 7.49 -5.82 -10.64
C GLY A 117 7.64 -5.56 -9.14
N ILE A 118 8.13 -4.38 -8.73
CA ILE A 118 8.38 -4.06 -7.31
C ILE A 118 7.10 -4.18 -6.47
N GLY A 119 5.99 -3.62 -6.94
CA GLY A 119 4.70 -3.69 -6.23
C GLY A 119 4.24 -5.12 -6.01
N ARG A 120 4.40 -5.99 -7.01
CA ARG A 120 4.09 -7.42 -6.88
C ARG A 120 4.94 -8.10 -5.79
N THR A 121 6.25 -7.84 -5.78
CA THR A 121 7.16 -8.41 -4.79
C THR A 121 6.80 -7.95 -3.38
N LEU A 122 6.52 -6.67 -3.19
CA LEU A 122 6.10 -6.11 -1.90
C LEU A 122 4.77 -6.68 -1.43
N PHE A 123 3.79 -6.81 -2.32
CA PHE A 123 2.49 -7.40 -2.00
C PHE A 123 2.62 -8.87 -1.58
N LEU A 124 3.44 -9.66 -2.28
CA LEU A 124 3.68 -11.06 -1.93
C LEU A 124 4.39 -11.20 -0.57
N ALA A 125 5.32 -10.30 -0.24
CA ALA A 125 5.96 -10.28 1.08
C ALA A 125 4.94 -9.94 2.19
N ALA A 126 4.07 -8.96 1.96
CA ALA A 126 2.98 -8.60 2.88
C ALA A 126 2.00 -9.77 3.12
N LYS A 127 1.61 -10.44 2.04
CA LYS A 127 0.77 -11.64 2.08
C LYS A 127 1.40 -12.73 2.96
N GLU A 128 2.66 -13.05 2.72
CA GLU A 128 3.35 -14.10 3.44
C GLU A 128 3.48 -13.78 4.92
N TRP A 129 3.82 -12.53 5.24
CA TRP A 129 3.90 -12.06 6.63
C TRP A 129 2.54 -12.15 7.34
N ALA A 130 1.47 -11.66 6.73
CA ALA A 130 0.13 -11.70 7.31
C ALA A 130 -0.35 -13.13 7.56
N LYS A 131 -0.05 -14.06 6.64
CA LYS A 131 -0.33 -15.48 6.80
C LYS A 131 0.41 -16.08 8.01
N GLN A 132 1.69 -15.74 8.19
CA GLN A 132 2.48 -16.20 9.34
C GLN A 132 1.96 -15.62 10.67
N LYS A 133 1.34 -14.44 10.66
CA LYS A 133 0.65 -13.85 11.82
C LYS A 133 -0.69 -14.52 12.13
N GLY A 134 -1.17 -15.42 11.29
CA GLY A 134 -2.44 -16.14 11.47
C GLY A 134 -3.65 -15.41 10.92
N ALA A 135 -3.47 -14.37 10.13
CA ALA A 135 -4.57 -13.74 9.40
C ALA A 135 -5.14 -14.70 8.34
N LYS A 136 -6.42 -14.53 8.02
CA LYS A 136 -7.10 -15.28 6.96
C LYS A 136 -7.14 -14.50 5.66
N LYS A 137 -7.17 -13.18 5.75
CA LYS A 137 -7.28 -12.27 4.62
C LYS A 137 -6.43 -11.01 4.86
N LEU A 138 -5.91 -10.43 3.78
CA LEU A 138 -5.51 -9.03 3.78
C LEU A 138 -6.74 -8.16 3.55
N TYR A 139 -6.82 -7.04 4.24
CA TYR A 139 -7.77 -5.96 4.00
C TYR A 139 -7.03 -4.78 3.38
N ILE A 140 -7.61 -4.11 2.42
CA ILE A 140 -6.99 -2.96 1.75
C ILE A 140 -8.05 -1.88 1.52
N SER A 141 -7.89 -0.70 2.13
CA SER A 141 -8.56 0.51 1.68
C SER A 141 -7.74 1.07 0.52
N ALA A 142 -8.25 0.90 -0.68
CA ALA A 142 -7.48 1.10 -1.90
C ALA A 142 -7.94 2.34 -2.66
N HIS A 143 -6.99 3.22 -2.98
CA HIS A 143 -7.25 4.38 -3.83
C HIS A 143 -8.03 4.00 -5.09
N SER A 144 -9.08 4.75 -5.40
CA SER A 144 -10.05 4.40 -6.45
C SER A 144 -9.59 4.67 -7.89
N ALA A 145 -8.39 5.22 -8.10
CA ALA A 145 -7.82 5.40 -9.44
C ALA A 145 -7.80 4.07 -10.23
N VAL A 146 -8.13 4.14 -11.50
CA VAL A 146 -8.23 2.96 -12.37
C VAL A 146 -6.92 2.16 -12.38
N GLU A 147 -5.77 2.83 -12.36
CA GLU A 147 -4.45 2.21 -12.34
C GLU A 147 -4.19 1.46 -11.02
N SER A 148 -4.58 2.04 -9.88
CA SER A 148 -4.45 1.40 -8.57
C SER A 148 -5.33 0.17 -8.48
N GLN A 149 -6.59 0.26 -8.93
CA GLN A 149 -7.51 -0.87 -8.94
C GLN A 149 -7.07 -1.98 -9.91
N ALA A 150 -6.47 -1.64 -11.06
CA ALA A 150 -5.90 -2.61 -11.98
C ALA A 150 -4.76 -3.40 -11.33
N PHE A 151 -3.92 -2.76 -10.52
CA PHE A 151 -2.87 -3.43 -9.75
C PHE A 151 -3.47 -4.45 -8.78
N TYR A 152 -4.38 -4.04 -7.90
CA TYR A 152 -4.98 -4.95 -6.92
C TYR A 152 -5.75 -6.09 -7.56
N LYS A 153 -6.49 -5.81 -8.64
CA LYS A 153 -7.17 -6.84 -9.42
C LYS A 153 -6.19 -7.85 -10.01
N SER A 154 -5.05 -7.40 -10.53
CA SER A 154 -3.99 -8.28 -11.06
C SER A 154 -3.35 -9.15 -9.97
N MET A 155 -3.39 -8.71 -8.72
CA MET A 155 -2.94 -9.48 -7.57
C MET A 155 -3.98 -10.51 -7.08
N GLY A 156 -5.23 -10.43 -7.56
CA GLY A 156 -6.33 -11.30 -7.17
C GLY A 156 -7.20 -10.75 -6.04
N CYS A 157 -7.07 -9.47 -5.73
CA CYS A 157 -7.95 -8.82 -4.76
C CYS A 157 -9.37 -8.69 -5.32
N VAL A 158 -10.35 -8.81 -4.43
CA VAL A 158 -11.78 -8.64 -4.70
C VAL A 158 -12.38 -7.64 -3.72
N GLU A 159 -13.61 -7.21 -3.95
CA GLU A 159 -14.34 -6.36 -3.00
C GLU A 159 -14.48 -7.08 -1.65
N ALA A 160 -14.21 -6.37 -0.56
CA ALA A 160 -14.28 -6.93 0.79
C ALA A 160 -15.72 -7.29 1.17
N GLU A 161 -15.90 -8.44 1.82
CA GLU A 161 -17.21 -8.86 2.32
C GLU A 161 -17.72 -7.98 3.47
N VAL A 162 -16.79 -7.52 4.32
CA VAL A 162 -17.10 -6.65 5.47
C VAL A 162 -16.20 -5.41 5.39
N TYR A 163 -16.83 -4.25 5.32
CA TYR A 163 -16.10 -2.99 5.28
C TYR A 163 -15.65 -2.56 6.68
N ASN A 164 -14.43 -2.06 6.75
CA ASN A 164 -13.92 -1.37 7.93
C ASN A 164 -14.50 0.05 7.94
N GLN A 165 -15.40 0.33 8.88
CA GLN A 165 -16.12 1.60 8.94
C GLN A 165 -15.19 2.80 9.09
N LYS A 166 -14.11 2.66 9.85
CA LYS A 166 -13.11 3.73 10.02
C LYS A 166 -12.47 4.11 8.68
N HIS A 167 -12.05 3.13 7.88
CA HIS A 167 -11.49 3.41 6.55
C HIS A 167 -12.51 4.08 5.62
N VAL A 168 -13.77 3.65 5.67
CA VAL A 168 -14.84 4.27 4.86
C VAL A 168 -15.10 5.72 5.26
N GLU A 169 -15.00 6.04 6.55
CA GLU A 169 -15.16 7.42 7.05
C GLU A 169 -13.96 8.30 6.72
N ASP A 170 -12.74 7.77 6.87
CA ASP A 170 -11.50 8.49 6.60
C ASP A 170 -11.30 8.76 5.10
N GLU A 171 -11.59 7.74 4.25
CA GLU A 171 -11.40 7.80 2.79
C GLU A 171 -12.65 7.25 2.05
N PRO A 172 -13.74 8.05 1.97
CA PRO A 172 -15.04 7.56 1.49
C PRO A 172 -15.08 7.15 0.01
N TYR A 173 -14.07 7.53 -0.76
CA TYR A 173 -13.96 7.15 -2.18
C TYR A 173 -13.07 5.95 -2.43
N ASP A 174 -12.37 5.46 -1.40
CA ASP A 174 -11.54 4.27 -1.53
C ASP A 174 -12.36 3.01 -1.76
N CYS A 175 -11.82 2.12 -2.57
CA CYS A 175 -12.39 0.79 -2.77
C CYS A 175 -11.93 -0.12 -1.64
N GLN A 176 -12.88 -0.68 -0.92
CA GLN A 176 -12.60 -1.60 0.17
C GLN A 176 -12.40 -3.00 -0.41
N LEU A 177 -11.18 -3.51 -0.35
CA LEU A 177 -10.77 -4.76 -0.98
C LEU A 177 -10.29 -5.79 0.04
N GLU A 178 -10.35 -7.06 -0.35
CA GLU A 178 -9.76 -8.17 0.39
C GLU A 178 -8.98 -9.11 -0.53
N TYR A 179 -8.05 -9.83 0.07
CA TYR A 179 -7.30 -10.92 -0.56
C TYR A 179 -7.25 -12.11 0.40
N CYS A 180 -7.66 -13.31 -0.05
CA CYS A 180 -7.56 -14.54 0.74
C CYS A 180 -6.11 -15.03 0.81
N LEU A 181 -5.63 -15.36 2.02
CA LEU A 181 -4.25 -15.80 2.32
C LEU A 181 -4.05 -17.31 2.19
#